data_c2a730dd2c83147288415083757ea45c
#
_entry.id   c2a730dd2c83147288415083757ea45c
#
_cell.length_a   1.000
_cell.length_b   1.000
_cell.length_c   1.000
_cell.angle_alpha   90.00
_cell.angle_beta   90.00
_cell.angle_gamma   90.00
#
_symmetry.space_group_name_H-M   'P 1'
#
loop_
_entity.id
_entity.type
_entity.pdbx_description
1 polymer ?
#
loop_
_entity_poly.entity_id
_entity_poly.type
_entity_poly.pdbx_seq_one_letter_code
_entity_poly.pdbx_strand_id
1 'polypeptide(L)'
;MEIVLISSDRTEREWKTHHQTMPWMSLPWDDKRGDQLRAKFGIMGVPVLVILDATTGFVVSATARKDLKKDVNEVYENWAKLLDLKKQMAVERAAEDAHAAAQRKEREWREKQKKEEAKNNTVPEAPIAAELEK
;
A
#
# COMPACT_ATOMS: atom_id res chain seq x y z
N MET A 1 -15.97 16.23 2.95
CA MET A 1 -15.23 15.85 1.71
C MET A 1 -14.55 17.11 1.19
N GLU A 2 -13.27 17.02 0.86
CA GLU A 2 -12.50 18.12 0.26
C GLU A 2 -12.17 17.79 -1.18
N ILE A 3 -12.10 18.82 -2.02
CA ILE A 3 -11.73 18.69 -3.42
C ILE A 3 -10.44 19.47 -3.63
N VAL A 4 -9.49 18.86 -4.34
CA VAL A 4 -8.23 19.48 -4.72
C VAL A 4 -8.07 19.42 -6.25
N LEU A 5 -7.92 20.57 -6.88
CA LEU A 5 -7.68 20.68 -8.31
C LEU A 5 -6.21 20.39 -8.61
N ILE A 6 -5.99 19.50 -9.60
CA ILE A 6 -4.69 19.28 -10.22
C ILE A 6 -4.83 19.71 -11.68
N SER A 7 -4.38 20.91 -11.98
CA SER A 7 -4.55 21.49 -13.30
C SER A 7 -3.66 20.82 -14.35
N SER A 8 -4.13 20.88 -15.60
CA SER A 8 -3.37 20.56 -16.80
C SER A 8 -3.17 21.80 -17.70
N ASP A 9 -3.40 22.98 -17.13
CA ASP A 9 -3.27 24.25 -17.87
C ASP A 9 -1.81 24.46 -18.29
N ARG A 10 -1.62 25.00 -19.48
CA ARG A 10 -0.28 25.19 -20.05
C ARG A 10 0.45 26.40 -19.50
N THR A 11 -0.29 27.36 -18.96
CA THR A 11 0.24 28.61 -18.44
C THR A 11 -0.32 28.92 -17.05
N GLU A 12 0.47 29.63 -16.25
CA GLU A 12 0.02 30.12 -14.93
C GLU A 12 -1.22 30.99 -15.02
N ARG A 13 -1.33 31.79 -16.10
CA ARG A 13 -2.48 32.65 -16.34
C ARG A 13 -3.76 31.84 -16.54
N GLU A 14 -3.72 30.79 -17.32
CA GLU A 14 -4.87 29.89 -17.53
C GLU A 14 -5.26 29.20 -16.22
N TRP A 15 -4.28 28.69 -15.48
CA TRP A 15 -4.50 28.09 -14.17
C TRP A 15 -5.18 29.08 -13.19
N LYS A 16 -4.69 30.32 -13.09
CA LYS A 16 -5.30 31.35 -12.24
C LYS A 16 -6.75 31.63 -12.64
N THR A 17 -6.99 31.80 -13.93
CA THR A 17 -8.33 32.07 -14.48
C THR A 17 -9.29 30.92 -14.17
N HIS A 18 -8.87 29.68 -14.37
CA HIS A 18 -9.65 28.49 -14.05
C HIS A 18 -9.91 28.39 -12.54
N HIS A 19 -8.86 28.47 -11.73
CA HIS A 19 -8.99 28.29 -10.28
C HIS A 19 -9.88 29.36 -9.64
N GLN A 20 -9.88 30.61 -10.12
CA GLN A 20 -10.75 31.67 -9.62
C GLN A 20 -12.25 31.37 -9.75
N THR A 21 -12.64 30.47 -10.65
CA THR A 21 -14.03 30.06 -10.84
C THR A 21 -14.46 28.92 -9.92
N MET A 22 -13.55 28.37 -9.11
CA MET A 22 -13.75 27.17 -8.32
C MET A 22 -13.64 27.47 -6.82
N PRO A 23 -14.52 26.89 -5.96
CA PRO A 23 -14.49 27.14 -4.51
C PRO A 23 -13.52 26.24 -3.73
N TRP A 24 -12.79 25.33 -4.40
CA TRP A 24 -11.89 24.37 -3.77
C TRP A 24 -10.42 24.73 -3.94
N MET A 25 -9.57 24.03 -3.17
CA MET A 25 -8.13 24.21 -3.23
C MET A 25 -7.53 23.67 -4.53
N SER A 26 -6.36 24.18 -4.89
CA SER A 26 -5.59 23.72 -6.05
C SER A 26 -4.13 23.52 -5.66
N LEU A 27 -3.45 22.57 -6.31
CA LEU A 27 -2.00 22.60 -6.34
C LEU A 27 -1.54 23.84 -7.10
N PRO A 28 -0.41 24.45 -6.71
CA PRO A 28 0.20 25.52 -7.49
C PRO A 28 0.42 25.11 -8.95
N TRP A 29 0.46 26.09 -9.84
CA TRP A 29 0.81 25.82 -11.23
C TRP A 29 2.24 25.24 -11.31
N ASP A 30 2.44 24.26 -12.19
CA ASP A 30 3.72 23.55 -12.41
C ASP A 30 4.27 22.81 -11.18
N ASP A 31 3.41 22.46 -10.22
CA ASP A 31 3.80 21.67 -9.06
C ASP A 31 4.05 20.22 -9.49
N LYS A 32 5.29 19.74 -9.29
CA LYS A 32 5.73 18.38 -9.64
C LYS A 32 4.90 17.26 -8.98
N ARG A 33 4.21 17.55 -7.87
CA ARG A 33 3.29 16.61 -7.23
C ARG A 33 2.12 16.27 -8.15
N GLY A 34 1.72 17.19 -9.04
CA GLY A 34 0.68 16.94 -10.04
C GLY A 34 1.06 15.77 -10.96
N ASP A 35 2.27 15.76 -11.49
CA ASP A 35 2.75 14.67 -12.36
C ASP A 35 2.94 13.36 -11.58
N GLN A 36 3.44 13.42 -10.37
CA GLN A 36 3.56 12.25 -9.50
C GLN A 36 2.20 11.60 -9.21
N LEU A 37 1.17 12.40 -8.95
CA LEU A 37 -0.19 11.92 -8.72
C LEU A 37 -0.80 11.34 -10.00
N ARG A 38 -0.58 11.96 -11.16
CA ARG A 38 -1.01 11.41 -12.45
C ARG A 38 -0.40 10.05 -12.72
N ALA A 39 0.90 9.92 -12.53
CA ALA A 39 1.61 8.65 -12.67
C ALA A 39 1.10 7.60 -11.66
N LYS A 40 0.96 7.98 -10.39
CA LYS A 40 0.49 7.09 -9.32
C LYS A 40 -0.92 6.54 -9.58
N PHE A 41 -1.82 7.35 -10.13
CA PHE A 41 -3.21 6.95 -10.39
C PHE A 41 -3.44 6.49 -11.84
N GLY A 42 -2.40 6.41 -12.67
CA GLY A 42 -2.49 5.96 -14.06
C GLY A 42 -3.36 6.89 -14.94
N ILE A 43 -3.33 8.20 -14.71
CA ILE A 43 -4.17 9.17 -15.41
C ILE A 43 -3.53 9.50 -16.76
N MET A 44 -4.15 9.02 -17.84
CA MET A 44 -3.69 9.21 -19.21
C MET A 44 -4.33 10.41 -19.90
N GLY A 45 -5.37 11.01 -19.32
CA GLY A 45 -6.07 12.15 -19.91
C GLY A 45 -6.99 12.84 -18.92
N VAL A 46 -7.52 14.00 -19.28
CA VAL A 46 -8.42 14.82 -18.45
C VAL A 46 -9.74 15.05 -19.19
N PRO A 47 -10.85 15.30 -18.47
CA PRO A 47 -10.96 15.42 -17.01
C PRO A 47 -11.16 14.06 -16.33
N VAL A 48 -10.52 13.86 -15.16
CA VAL A 48 -10.65 12.69 -14.29
C VAL A 48 -10.97 13.15 -12.87
N LEU A 49 -11.79 12.40 -12.16
CA LEU A 49 -12.05 12.55 -10.73
C LEU A 49 -11.68 11.25 -10.03
N VAL A 50 -10.77 11.35 -9.07
CA VAL A 50 -10.34 10.22 -8.21
C VAL A 50 -10.80 10.51 -6.79
N ILE A 51 -11.48 9.54 -6.18
CA ILE A 51 -11.88 9.61 -4.78
C ILE A 51 -10.90 8.80 -3.93
N LEU A 52 -10.37 9.45 -2.90
CA LEU A 52 -9.41 8.87 -1.98
C LEU A 52 -9.98 8.90 -0.56
N ASP A 53 -9.58 7.91 0.24
CA ASP A 53 -9.67 8.01 1.69
C ASP A 53 -8.57 8.94 2.20
N ALA A 54 -8.96 10.03 2.87
CA ALA A 54 -8.01 11.04 3.34
C ALA A 54 -7.05 10.52 4.43
N THR A 55 -7.43 9.47 5.15
CA THR A 55 -6.64 8.91 6.25
C THR A 55 -5.56 7.93 5.74
N THR A 56 -5.93 7.09 4.78
CA THR A 56 -5.06 5.99 4.31
C THR A 56 -4.48 6.24 2.93
N GLY A 57 -5.06 7.16 2.15
CA GLY A 57 -4.73 7.38 0.75
C GLY A 57 -5.25 6.28 -0.18
N PHE A 58 -6.13 5.38 0.29
CA PHE A 58 -6.72 4.34 -0.55
C PHE A 58 -7.60 4.95 -1.64
N VAL A 59 -7.46 4.44 -2.87
CA VAL A 59 -8.33 4.81 -3.96
C VAL A 59 -9.70 4.14 -3.77
N VAL A 60 -10.72 4.95 -3.52
CA VAL A 60 -12.11 4.50 -3.40
C VAL A 60 -12.72 4.33 -4.79
N SER A 61 -12.58 5.34 -5.64
CA SER A 61 -12.99 5.30 -7.04
C SER A 61 -12.03 6.09 -7.93
N ALA A 62 -11.59 5.49 -9.02
CA ALA A 62 -10.83 6.15 -10.09
C ALA A 62 -11.72 6.62 -11.25
N THR A 63 -13.00 6.28 -11.22
CA THR A 63 -14.00 6.59 -12.28
C THR A 63 -15.13 7.46 -11.75
N ALA A 64 -14.92 8.15 -10.65
CA ALA A 64 -15.93 8.89 -9.91
C ALA A 64 -16.72 9.90 -10.78
N ARG A 65 -16.10 10.47 -11.83
CA ARG A 65 -16.81 11.33 -12.78
C ARG A 65 -17.96 10.63 -13.50
N LYS A 66 -17.84 9.32 -13.75
CA LYS A 66 -18.92 8.54 -14.37
C LYS A 66 -20.01 8.24 -13.34
N ASP A 67 -19.60 8.01 -12.10
CA ASP A 67 -20.50 7.70 -11.00
C ASP A 67 -21.42 8.90 -10.70
N LEU A 68 -20.89 10.12 -10.73
CA LEU A 68 -21.67 11.36 -10.50
C LEU A 68 -22.76 11.67 -11.55
N LYS A 69 -22.91 10.85 -12.58
CA LYS A 69 -24.07 10.92 -13.48
C LYS A 69 -25.32 10.25 -12.89
N LYS A 70 -25.18 9.53 -11.80
CA LYS A 70 -26.24 8.88 -11.04
C LYS A 70 -26.70 9.78 -9.89
N ASP A 71 -27.61 9.27 -9.05
CA ASP A 71 -27.98 9.97 -7.82
C ASP A 71 -26.76 10.14 -6.91
N VAL A 72 -26.51 11.38 -6.49
CA VAL A 72 -25.30 11.74 -5.72
C VAL A 72 -25.28 11.07 -4.34
N ASN A 73 -26.45 10.91 -3.71
CA ASN A 73 -26.54 10.29 -2.38
C ASN A 73 -26.25 8.80 -2.47
N GLU A 74 -26.81 8.10 -3.47
CA GLU A 74 -26.54 6.69 -3.74
C GLU A 74 -25.04 6.46 -4.02
N VAL A 75 -24.45 7.33 -4.82
CA VAL A 75 -23.02 7.26 -5.16
C VAL A 75 -22.14 7.45 -3.92
N TYR A 76 -22.48 8.40 -3.06
CA TYR A 76 -21.75 8.65 -1.82
C TYR A 76 -21.82 7.45 -0.86
N GLU A 77 -23.00 6.87 -0.68
CA GLU A 77 -23.17 5.66 0.13
C GLU A 77 -22.37 4.48 -0.42
N ASN A 78 -22.35 4.30 -1.73
CA ASN A 78 -21.57 3.26 -2.38
C ASN A 78 -20.07 3.45 -2.17
N TRP A 79 -19.56 4.68 -2.25
CA TRP A 79 -18.16 4.97 -1.94
C TRP A 79 -17.82 4.71 -0.47
N ALA A 80 -18.71 5.05 0.48
CA ALA A 80 -18.51 4.75 1.89
C ALA A 80 -18.42 3.23 2.13
N LYS A 81 -19.34 2.45 1.56
CA LYS A 81 -19.32 0.97 1.65
C LYS A 81 -18.05 0.37 1.04
N LEU A 82 -17.61 0.89 -0.11
CA LEU A 82 -16.36 0.44 -0.74
C LEU A 82 -15.13 0.74 0.12
N LEU A 83 -15.11 1.89 0.77
CA LEU A 83 -14.04 2.26 1.67
C LEU A 83 -13.96 1.33 2.88
N ASP A 84 -15.09 1.04 3.52
CA ASP A 84 -15.15 0.13 4.66
C ASP A 84 -14.71 -1.29 4.27
N LEU A 85 -15.17 -1.79 3.12
CA LEU A 85 -14.75 -3.08 2.60
C LEU A 85 -13.23 -3.13 2.36
N LYS A 86 -12.67 -2.10 1.74
CA LYS A 86 -11.21 -2.03 1.49
C LYS A 86 -10.41 -1.97 2.79
N LYS A 87 -10.89 -1.26 3.81
CA LYS A 87 -10.26 -1.24 5.13
C LYS A 87 -10.27 -2.62 5.78
N GLN A 88 -11.37 -3.34 5.72
CA GLN A 88 -11.47 -4.71 6.24
C GLN A 88 -10.50 -5.65 5.53
N MET A 89 -10.48 -5.64 4.20
CA MET A 89 -9.54 -6.46 3.41
C MET A 89 -8.07 -6.13 3.71
N ALA A 90 -7.74 -4.86 3.95
CA ALA A 90 -6.39 -4.47 4.30
C ALA A 90 -5.95 -5.00 5.68
N VAL A 91 -6.85 -4.99 6.66
CA VAL A 91 -6.61 -5.56 8.00
C VAL A 91 -6.43 -7.08 7.91
N GLU A 92 -7.29 -7.77 7.18
CA GLU A 92 -7.21 -9.22 6.98
C GLU A 92 -5.89 -9.62 6.32
N ARG A 93 -5.51 -8.94 5.25
CA ARG A 93 -4.23 -9.16 4.55
C ARG A 93 -3.03 -8.93 5.46
N ALA A 94 -3.06 -7.87 6.26
CA ALA A 94 -1.98 -7.60 7.23
C ALA A 94 -1.86 -8.70 8.29
N ALA A 95 -2.99 -9.27 8.73
CA ALA A 95 -3.01 -10.39 9.67
C ALA A 95 -2.44 -11.67 9.04
N GLU A 96 -2.81 -11.98 7.79
CA GLU A 96 -2.25 -13.11 7.03
C GLU A 96 -0.75 -12.98 6.84
N ASP A 97 -0.27 -11.80 6.43
CA ASP A 97 1.16 -11.51 6.24
C ASP A 97 1.94 -11.65 7.56
N ALA A 98 1.39 -11.17 8.67
CA ALA A 98 1.98 -11.32 10.00
C ALA A 98 2.06 -12.80 10.43
N HIS A 99 1.00 -13.58 10.18
CA HIS A 99 0.97 -15.01 10.49
C HIS A 99 2.01 -15.78 9.64
N ALA A 100 2.10 -15.49 8.34
CA ALA A 100 3.09 -16.09 7.46
C ALA A 100 4.53 -15.75 7.87
N ALA A 101 4.77 -14.51 8.30
CA ALA A 101 6.07 -14.09 8.82
C ALA A 101 6.44 -14.80 10.13
N ALA A 102 5.48 -15.00 11.04
CA ALA A 102 5.68 -15.74 12.28
C ALA A 102 6.04 -17.21 12.01
N GLN A 103 5.33 -17.87 11.09
CA GLN A 103 5.63 -19.24 10.70
C GLN A 103 7.03 -19.39 10.07
N ARG A 104 7.46 -18.42 9.25
CA ARG A 104 8.83 -18.43 8.68
C ARG A 104 9.88 -18.37 9.78
N LYS A 105 9.72 -17.45 10.74
CA LYS A 105 10.64 -17.32 11.89
C LYS A 105 10.71 -18.60 12.72
N GLU A 106 9.58 -19.24 12.96
CA GLU A 106 9.52 -20.49 13.71
C GLU A 106 10.24 -21.64 12.98
N ARG A 107 10.06 -21.76 11.66
CA ARG A 107 10.78 -22.75 10.84
C ARG A 107 12.28 -22.52 10.88
N GLU A 108 12.73 -21.29 10.70
CA GLU A 108 14.16 -20.92 10.77
C GLU A 108 14.75 -21.23 12.15
N TRP A 109 14.00 -20.96 13.21
CA TRP A 109 14.41 -21.25 14.58
C TRP A 109 14.55 -22.77 14.80
N ARG A 110 13.57 -23.58 14.37
CA ARG A 110 13.62 -25.05 14.43
C ARG A 110 14.78 -25.64 13.64
N GLU A 111 15.07 -25.09 12.47
CA GLU A 111 16.21 -25.54 11.67
C GLU A 111 17.56 -25.21 12.35
N LYS A 112 17.67 -24.05 12.96
CA LYS A 112 18.87 -23.69 13.74
C LYS A 112 19.08 -24.62 14.93
N GLN A 113 18.03 -24.93 15.66
CA GLN A 113 18.09 -25.88 16.79
C GLN A 113 18.57 -27.26 16.36
N LYS A 114 18.00 -27.81 15.27
CA LYS A 114 18.41 -29.10 14.70
C LYS A 114 19.89 -29.13 14.28
N LYS A 115 20.38 -28.03 13.71
CA LYS A 115 21.80 -27.92 13.32
C LYS A 115 22.72 -27.84 14.51
N GLU A 116 22.31 -27.22 15.58
CA GLU A 116 23.07 -27.08 16.83
C GLU A 116 23.12 -28.41 17.60
N GLU A 117 22.00 -29.11 17.70
CA GLU A 117 21.92 -30.46 18.26
C GLU A 117 22.77 -31.47 17.46
N ALA A 118 22.76 -31.39 16.13
CA ALA A 118 23.59 -32.25 15.29
C ALA A 118 25.11 -32.01 15.50
N LYS A 119 25.51 -30.75 15.75
CA LYS A 119 26.92 -30.41 16.07
C LYS A 119 27.34 -30.92 17.45
N ASN A 120 26.45 -30.83 18.44
CA ASN A 120 26.77 -31.30 19.80
C ASN A 120 26.78 -32.82 19.93
N ASN A 121 26.13 -33.56 19.03
CA ASN A 121 26.06 -35.01 19.06
C ASN A 121 27.20 -35.69 18.31
N THR A 122 28.15 -34.95 17.70
CA THR A 122 29.40 -35.43 17.19
C THR A 122 30.45 -35.36 18.29
N VAL A 123 30.35 -36.22 19.31
CA VAL A 123 31.46 -36.50 20.24
C VAL A 123 32.48 -37.32 19.47
N PRO A 124 33.73 -36.89 19.38
CA PRO A 124 34.76 -37.75 18.78
C PRO A 124 34.98 -38.95 19.70
N GLU A 125 34.75 -40.14 19.15
CA GLU A 125 35.10 -41.41 19.80
C GLU A 125 36.61 -41.37 20.09
N ALA A 126 36.97 -41.31 21.38
CA ALA A 126 38.35 -41.30 21.83
C ALA A 126 38.98 -42.67 21.41
N PRO A 127 40.18 -42.71 20.83
CA PRO A 127 40.82 -43.93 20.50
C PRO A 127 41.15 -44.71 21.80
N ILE A 128 40.55 -45.88 21.94
CA ILE A 128 40.94 -46.84 23.00
C ILE A 128 42.37 -47.24 22.72
N ALA A 129 43.28 -46.65 23.48
CA ALA A 129 44.70 -47.08 23.48
C ALA A 129 44.77 -48.50 24.00
N ALA A 130 45.09 -49.42 23.11
CA ALA A 130 45.54 -50.74 23.44
C ALA A 130 46.98 -50.62 23.96
N GLU A 131 47.18 -50.60 25.30
CA GLU A 131 48.45 -50.89 25.94
C GLU A 131 48.20 -51.97 26.98
N LEU A 132 48.40 -53.20 26.57
CA LEU A 132 48.78 -54.32 27.43
C LEU A 132 49.65 -55.24 26.60
N GLU A 133 50.96 -55.12 26.81
CA GLU A 133 51.89 -56.25 26.87
C GLU A 133 53.34 -55.77 27.01
N LYS A 134 53.89 -55.78 28.20
CA LYS A 134 55.07 -56.56 28.61
C LYS A 134 55.49 -56.23 30.06
#